data_456db6dd59d590a2f59bf326a29350ef
#
_entry.id   456db6dd59d590a2f59bf326a29350ef
#
_cell.length_a   1.000
_cell.length_b   1.000
_cell.length_c   1.000
_cell.angle_alpha   90.00
_cell.angle_beta   90.00
_cell.angle_gamma   90.00
#
_symmetry.space_group_name_H-M   'P 1'
#
loop_
_entity.id
_entity.type
_entity.pdbx_description
1 polymer ?
#
loop_
_entity_poly.entity_id
_entity_poly.type
_entity_poly.pdbx_seq_one_letter_code
_entity_poly.pdbx_strand_id
1 'polypeptide(L)'
;MSELYILDAGRADCTVLLLDTPQGRRTVVVDGGGKYHEDRKPLLEFLVQRNITVIDLLILTHLHQDHFGGFVHLVDRVQVRRAVAPCGDLRFADRVYPVYGDREFYREYHDFFQYLERSKTELIRSADCAGRTFTFGDYVLECLYPLQNSTQRSVAYAQTLCAPNLTEEAMAWNLAAYKQTCNEDSSIWLLRKGSADLALLSGDSTDETMRAALCGRQVRPRLQKLSHHGICTRYFSEYVQKMIKPEILVVSVDKNHYTEDMGAQIDALCAAGDSQCYYTFQGDVNISL
;
A
#
# COMPACT_ATOMS: atom_id res chain seq x y z
N MET A 1 -15.93 0.91 18.60
CA MET A 1 -15.62 -0.37 17.91
C MET A 1 -14.58 -0.08 16.85
N SER A 2 -13.52 -0.88 16.78
CA SER A 2 -12.48 -0.70 15.78
C SER A 2 -12.97 -1.15 14.41
N GLU A 3 -12.47 -0.50 13.36
CA GLU A 3 -12.97 -0.66 11.99
C GLU A 3 -11.79 -0.61 11.00
N LEU A 4 -11.92 -1.38 9.93
CA LEU A 4 -11.06 -1.33 8.75
C LEU A 4 -11.91 -0.88 7.57
N TYR A 5 -11.42 0.12 6.85
CA TYR A 5 -12.01 0.60 5.61
C TYR A 5 -11.03 0.39 4.46
N ILE A 6 -11.53 -0.14 3.34
CA ILE A 6 -10.86 -0.08 2.05
C ILE A 6 -11.72 0.83 1.18
N LEU A 7 -11.17 2.00 0.83
CA LEU A 7 -11.95 3.07 0.20
C LEU A 7 -12.09 2.82 -1.30
N ASP A 8 -13.23 3.25 -1.85
CA ASP A 8 -13.42 3.41 -3.28
C ASP A 8 -12.57 4.60 -3.79
N ALA A 9 -11.33 4.29 -4.14
CA ALA A 9 -10.35 5.22 -4.68
C ALA A 9 -10.06 4.96 -6.16
N GLY A 10 -10.95 4.22 -6.85
CA GLY A 10 -10.75 3.77 -8.20
C GLY A 10 -9.90 2.51 -8.27
N ARG A 11 -9.11 2.35 -9.35
CA ARG A 11 -8.05 1.35 -9.42
C ARG A 11 -6.83 1.82 -8.62
N ALA A 12 -6.96 1.82 -7.31
CA ALA A 12 -5.98 2.39 -6.39
C ALA A 12 -6.18 1.84 -4.98
N ASP A 13 -5.14 1.78 -4.18
CA ASP A 13 -5.21 1.25 -2.82
C ASP A 13 -5.29 2.36 -1.78
N CYS A 14 -6.32 2.33 -0.96
CA CYS A 14 -6.45 3.19 0.20
C CYS A 14 -7.12 2.44 1.35
N THR A 15 -6.35 2.08 2.37
CA THR A 15 -6.85 1.37 3.55
C THR A 15 -6.72 2.25 4.78
N VAL A 16 -7.79 2.39 5.54
CA VAL A 16 -7.81 3.14 6.81
C VAL A 16 -8.22 2.22 7.95
N LEU A 17 -7.38 2.13 8.98
CA LEU A 17 -7.66 1.41 10.22
C LEU A 17 -8.00 2.43 11.31
N LEU A 18 -9.18 2.31 11.88
CA LEU A 18 -9.61 3.07 13.06
C LEU A 18 -9.59 2.12 14.26
N LEU A 19 -8.57 2.21 15.09
CA LEU A 19 -8.32 1.27 16.19
C LEU A 19 -8.66 1.92 17.52
N ASP A 20 -9.69 1.43 18.20
CA ASP A 20 -10.03 1.86 19.56
C ASP A 20 -9.06 1.22 20.54
N THR A 21 -8.37 2.06 21.31
CA THR A 21 -7.40 1.65 22.31
C THR A 21 -7.74 2.29 23.66
N PRO A 22 -7.18 1.80 24.78
CA PRO A 22 -7.36 2.44 26.09
C PRO A 22 -6.91 3.93 26.12
N GLN A 23 -6.00 4.33 25.22
CA GLN A 23 -5.49 5.69 25.10
C GLN A 23 -6.23 6.54 24.06
N GLY A 24 -7.40 6.07 23.59
CA GLY A 24 -8.20 6.70 22.54
C GLY A 24 -8.04 6.04 21.19
N ARG A 25 -8.81 6.54 20.22
CA ARG A 25 -8.79 6.03 18.84
C ARG A 25 -7.48 6.37 18.14
N ARG A 26 -6.91 5.38 17.47
CA ARG A 26 -5.71 5.50 16.63
C ARG A 26 -6.07 5.33 15.17
N THR A 27 -5.44 6.14 14.33
CA THR A 27 -5.65 6.09 12.88
C THR A 27 -4.38 5.60 12.20
N VAL A 28 -4.50 4.51 11.44
CA VAL A 28 -3.44 4.01 10.57
C VAL A 28 -3.93 4.06 9.13
N VAL A 29 -3.10 4.55 8.24
CA VAL A 29 -3.40 4.59 6.79
C VAL A 29 -2.35 3.78 6.06
N VAL A 30 -2.79 2.84 5.24
CA VAL A 30 -1.93 2.05 4.34
C VAL A 30 -2.34 2.37 2.92
N ASP A 31 -1.44 3.02 2.21
CA ASP A 31 -1.63 3.66 0.91
C ASP A 31 -2.71 4.75 0.90
N GLY A 32 -2.58 5.69 0.01
CA GLY A 32 -3.42 6.88 -0.07
C GLY A 32 -4.42 6.87 -1.23
N GLY A 33 -4.34 5.87 -2.08
CA GLY A 33 -5.08 5.85 -3.32
C GLY A 33 -4.51 6.76 -4.41
N GLY A 34 -5.23 6.91 -5.50
CA GLY A 34 -4.93 7.89 -6.52
C GLY A 34 -5.16 9.32 -6.04
N LYS A 35 -4.58 10.29 -6.74
CA LYS A 35 -4.75 11.71 -6.42
C LYS A 35 -6.21 12.15 -6.47
N TYR A 36 -6.94 11.64 -7.46
CA TYR A 36 -8.37 11.85 -7.62
C TYR A 36 -9.05 10.56 -8.08
N HIS A 37 -10.31 10.39 -7.71
CA HIS A 37 -11.21 9.40 -8.30
C HIS A 37 -12.56 10.08 -8.56
N GLU A 38 -12.97 10.20 -9.83
CA GLU A 38 -14.19 10.89 -10.23
C GLU A 38 -14.32 12.30 -9.59
N ASP A 39 -13.26 13.10 -9.67
CA ASP A 39 -13.14 14.45 -9.04
C ASP A 39 -13.17 14.45 -7.49
N ARG A 40 -13.32 13.32 -6.85
CA ARG A 40 -13.23 13.16 -5.38
C ARG A 40 -11.78 13.03 -4.92
N LYS A 41 -11.56 13.28 -3.63
CA LYS A 41 -10.31 13.06 -2.90
C LYS A 41 -10.57 12.03 -1.79
N PRO A 42 -10.70 10.73 -2.11
CA PRO A 42 -11.31 9.74 -1.23
C PRO A 42 -10.73 9.73 0.19
N LEU A 43 -9.39 9.67 0.32
CA LEU A 43 -8.74 9.67 1.63
C LEU A 43 -9.03 10.95 2.42
N LEU A 44 -8.82 12.14 1.81
CA LEU A 44 -9.04 13.41 2.50
C LEU A 44 -10.50 13.56 2.92
N GLU A 45 -11.45 13.25 2.04
CA GLU A 45 -12.89 13.34 2.33
C GLU A 45 -13.28 12.40 3.46
N PHE A 46 -12.78 11.16 3.46
CA PHE A 46 -12.97 10.21 4.54
C PHE A 46 -12.50 10.75 5.90
N LEU A 47 -11.29 11.32 5.93
CA LEU A 47 -10.72 11.88 7.16
C LEU A 47 -11.51 13.12 7.65
N VAL A 48 -11.89 14.02 6.73
CA VAL A 48 -12.66 15.21 7.05
C VAL A 48 -14.03 14.86 7.59
N GLN A 49 -14.78 13.96 6.94
CA GLN A 49 -16.10 13.51 7.39
C GLN A 49 -16.10 12.92 8.82
N ARG A 50 -14.97 12.37 9.23
CA ARG A 50 -14.78 11.77 10.56
C ARG A 50 -14.04 12.65 11.57
N ASN A 51 -13.75 13.91 11.19
CA ASN A 51 -12.97 14.86 12.00
C ASN A 51 -11.58 14.30 12.40
N ILE A 52 -10.95 13.52 11.54
CA ILE A 52 -9.62 12.97 11.77
C ILE A 52 -8.58 13.96 11.28
N THR A 53 -7.83 14.54 12.21
CA THR A 53 -6.76 15.52 11.93
C THR A 53 -5.37 14.97 12.20
N VAL A 54 -5.28 13.73 12.71
CA VAL A 54 -4.00 13.07 13.04
C VAL A 54 -4.00 11.64 12.54
N ILE A 55 -2.97 11.27 11.80
CA ILE A 55 -2.63 9.90 11.43
C ILE A 55 -1.48 9.45 12.34
N ASP A 56 -1.69 8.39 13.12
CA ASP A 56 -0.68 7.83 14.02
C ASP A 56 0.42 7.08 13.28
N LEU A 57 0.06 6.40 12.17
CA LEU A 57 0.98 5.72 11.28
C LEU A 57 0.46 5.78 9.84
N LEU A 58 1.26 6.30 8.95
CA LEU A 58 1.05 6.28 7.51
C LEU A 58 2.03 5.28 6.90
N ILE A 59 1.58 4.43 6.00
CA ILE A 59 2.40 3.47 5.28
C ILE A 59 2.19 3.66 3.78
N LEU A 60 3.26 3.85 3.05
CA LEU A 60 3.31 3.73 1.59
C LEU A 60 3.95 2.39 1.26
N THR A 61 3.20 1.48 0.65
CA THR A 61 3.70 0.13 0.36
C THR A 61 4.79 0.11 -0.70
N HIS A 62 4.61 0.89 -1.76
CA HIS A 62 5.57 1.07 -2.85
C HIS A 62 5.34 2.39 -3.61
N LEU A 63 6.22 2.71 -4.58
CA LEU A 63 6.27 4.01 -5.25
C LEU A 63 5.47 4.04 -6.56
N HIS A 64 4.13 3.87 -6.48
CA HIS A 64 3.23 4.12 -7.59
C HIS A 64 2.18 5.17 -7.24
N GLN A 65 1.65 5.85 -8.27
CA GLN A 65 0.71 6.98 -8.11
C GLN A 65 -0.61 6.58 -7.47
N ASP A 66 -1.09 5.39 -7.78
CA ASP A 66 -2.33 4.80 -7.27
C ASP A 66 -2.24 4.29 -5.82
N HIS A 67 -1.06 4.46 -5.20
CA HIS A 67 -0.80 4.22 -3.77
C HIS A 67 -0.43 5.49 -3.03
N PHE A 68 0.29 6.40 -3.69
CA PHE A 68 0.77 7.65 -3.09
C PHE A 68 -0.18 8.82 -3.31
N GLY A 69 -0.87 8.89 -4.46
CA GLY A 69 -1.49 10.11 -4.99
C GLY A 69 -2.38 10.86 -4.01
N GLY A 70 -3.18 10.16 -3.22
CA GLY A 70 -4.08 10.77 -2.24
C GLY A 70 -3.35 11.47 -1.08
N PHE A 71 -2.09 11.12 -0.81
CA PHE A 71 -1.32 11.76 0.27
C PHE A 71 -0.99 13.23 0.01
N VAL A 72 -0.96 13.66 -1.25
CA VAL A 72 -0.71 15.08 -1.60
C VAL A 72 -1.74 16.01 -0.98
N HIS A 73 -2.96 15.53 -0.77
CA HIS A 73 -4.05 16.30 -0.19
C HIS A 73 -3.96 16.45 1.34
N LEU A 74 -3.08 15.70 2.00
CA LEU A 74 -2.86 15.76 3.45
C LEU A 74 -1.95 16.92 3.87
N VAL A 75 -1.18 17.46 2.93
CA VAL A 75 -0.22 18.56 3.18
C VAL A 75 -0.93 19.72 3.87
N ASP A 76 -0.36 20.15 5.02
CA ASP A 76 -0.84 21.23 5.88
C ASP A 76 -2.29 21.07 6.41
N ARG A 77 -2.89 19.88 6.29
CA ARG A 77 -4.26 19.59 6.72
C ARG A 77 -4.36 18.51 7.79
N VAL A 78 -3.48 17.50 7.71
CA VAL A 78 -3.53 16.33 8.59
C VAL A 78 -2.14 16.06 9.13
N GLN A 79 -1.97 16.07 10.45
CA GLN A 79 -0.69 15.74 11.07
C GLN A 79 -0.41 14.24 10.91
N VAL A 80 0.81 13.90 10.47
CA VAL A 80 1.30 12.51 10.44
C VAL A 80 2.36 12.35 11.52
N ARG A 81 2.16 11.42 12.47
CA ARG A 81 3.12 11.18 13.55
C ARG A 81 4.30 10.34 13.09
N ARG A 82 4.01 9.25 12.38
CA ARG A 82 5.01 8.31 11.83
C ARG A 82 4.65 7.97 10.40
N ALA A 83 5.65 7.85 9.55
CA ALA A 83 5.46 7.42 8.18
C ALA A 83 6.49 6.34 7.81
N VAL A 84 6.01 5.26 7.20
CA VAL A 84 6.83 4.22 6.56
C VAL A 84 6.73 4.42 5.06
N ALA A 85 7.86 4.49 4.38
CA ALA A 85 7.91 4.60 2.93
C ALA A 85 9.10 3.82 2.37
N PRO A 86 9.07 3.40 1.08
CA PRO A 86 10.18 2.69 0.45
C PRO A 86 11.50 3.46 0.53
N CYS A 87 11.45 4.77 0.31
CA CYS A 87 12.60 5.67 0.42
C CYS A 87 12.16 7.04 0.95
N GLY A 88 13.12 7.88 1.28
CA GLY A 88 12.89 9.28 1.56
C GLY A 88 12.63 10.09 0.28
N ASP A 89 12.97 11.38 0.34
CA ASP A 89 12.82 12.28 -0.80
C ASP A 89 13.54 11.78 -2.07
N LEU A 90 12.85 11.84 -3.21
CA LEU A 90 13.37 11.47 -4.52
C LEU A 90 13.32 12.68 -5.47
N ARG A 91 14.47 13.00 -6.05
CA ARG A 91 14.58 13.99 -7.12
C ARG A 91 15.31 13.39 -8.31
N PHE A 92 14.55 12.89 -9.27
CA PHE A 92 15.15 12.42 -10.51
C PHE A 92 15.86 13.56 -11.25
N ALA A 93 16.94 13.22 -11.94
CA ALA A 93 17.60 14.18 -12.81
C ALA A 93 16.61 14.70 -13.88
N ASP A 94 16.67 15.99 -14.21
CA ASP A 94 15.70 16.65 -15.11
C ASP A 94 15.47 15.93 -16.44
N ARG A 95 16.49 15.29 -16.99
CA ARG A 95 16.43 14.51 -18.23
C ARG A 95 15.66 13.18 -18.12
N VAL A 96 15.39 12.68 -16.90
CA VAL A 96 14.60 11.46 -16.69
C VAL A 96 13.13 11.73 -16.95
N TYR A 97 12.62 12.90 -16.56
CA TYR A 97 11.21 13.23 -16.63
C TYR A 97 10.60 13.17 -18.05
N PRO A 98 11.23 13.66 -19.12
CA PRO A 98 10.66 13.55 -20.46
C PRO A 98 10.44 12.11 -20.93
N VAL A 99 11.27 11.19 -20.45
CA VAL A 99 11.20 9.75 -20.78
C VAL A 99 10.21 9.01 -19.88
N TYR A 100 10.12 9.43 -18.63
CA TYR A 100 9.23 8.79 -17.64
C TYR A 100 7.79 9.28 -17.72
N GLY A 101 7.59 10.51 -18.14
CA GLY A 101 6.24 11.10 -18.31
C GLY A 101 5.59 11.61 -17.02
N ASP A 102 6.25 11.55 -15.86
CA ASP A 102 5.60 11.71 -14.57
C ASP A 102 6.27 12.72 -13.63
N ARG A 103 6.68 13.86 -14.23
CA ARG A 103 7.35 14.93 -13.48
C ARG A 103 6.52 15.45 -12.31
N GLU A 104 5.20 15.54 -12.48
CA GLU A 104 4.28 16.05 -11.47
C GLU A 104 4.27 15.14 -10.25
N PHE A 105 4.17 13.84 -10.44
CA PHE A 105 4.19 12.86 -9.36
C PHE A 105 5.42 12.98 -8.45
N TYR A 106 6.63 13.07 -9.03
CA TYR A 106 7.86 13.16 -8.23
C TYR A 106 8.04 14.51 -7.56
N ARG A 107 7.51 15.59 -8.15
CA ARG A 107 7.45 16.89 -7.48
C ARG A 107 6.51 16.83 -6.28
N GLU A 108 5.34 16.23 -6.42
CA GLU A 108 4.37 16.05 -5.34
C GLU A 108 4.88 15.12 -4.25
N TYR A 109 5.59 14.07 -4.63
CA TYR A 109 6.27 13.18 -3.70
C TYR A 109 7.31 13.95 -2.87
N HIS A 110 8.15 14.74 -3.53
CA HIS A 110 9.10 15.63 -2.86
C HIS A 110 8.39 16.61 -1.91
N ASP A 111 7.38 17.32 -2.37
CA ASP A 111 6.65 18.32 -1.57
C ASP A 111 6.00 17.68 -0.32
N PHE A 112 5.46 16.48 -0.48
CA PHE A 112 4.90 15.71 0.63
C PHE A 112 5.98 15.31 1.66
N PHE A 113 7.14 14.85 1.22
CA PHE A 113 8.24 14.53 2.13
C PHE A 113 8.79 15.78 2.85
N GLN A 114 8.90 16.90 2.17
CA GLN A 114 9.23 18.18 2.80
C GLN A 114 8.19 18.58 3.86
N TYR A 115 6.91 18.31 3.60
CA TYR A 115 5.86 18.49 4.60
C TYR A 115 6.07 17.57 5.82
N LEU A 116 6.32 16.29 5.63
CA LEU A 116 6.57 15.35 6.73
C LEU A 116 7.77 15.78 7.59
N GLU A 117 8.85 16.22 6.97
CA GLU A 117 10.05 16.75 7.67
C GLU A 117 9.72 18.01 8.49
N ARG A 118 9.03 19.00 7.89
CA ARG A 118 8.61 20.24 8.60
C ARG A 118 7.69 19.92 9.77
N SER A 119 6.84 18.92 9.63
CA SER A 119 5.88 18.47 10.65
C SER A 119 6.53 17.59 11.74
N LYS A 120 7.84 17.34 11.65
CA LYS A 120 8.60 16.48 12.56
C LYS A 120 8.05 15.05 12.63
N THR A 121 7.55 14.55 11.51
CA THR A 121 7.11 13.16 11.37
C THR A 121 8.31 12.21 11.55
N GLU A 122 8.15 11.14 12.33
CA GLU A 122 9.14 10.06 12.37
C GLU A 122 9.11 9.30 11.03
N LEU A 123 10.15 9.49 10.21
CA LEU A 123 10.28 8.81 8.91
C LEU A 123 11.04 7.50 9.08
N ILE A 124 10.47 6.41 8.55
CA ILE A 124 11.01 5.05 8.64
C ILE A 124 11.06 4.50 7.21
N ARG A 125 12.20 3.97 6.80
CA ARG A 125 12.31 3.30 5.49
C ARG A 125 11.69 1.91 5.58
N SER A 126 10.99 1.47 4.53
CA SER A 126 10.42 0.11 4.47
C SER A 126 11.49 -0.96 4.70
N ALA A 127 12.72 -0.76 4.19
CA ALA A 127 13.85 -1.66 4.40
C ALA A 127 14.20 -1.89 5.89
N ASP A 128 13.92 -0.89 6.74
CA ASP A 128 14.19 -0.95 8.19
C ASP A 128 13.01 -1.57 8.98
N CYS A 129 11.97 -2.04 8.27
CA CYS A 129 10.75 -2.61 8.87
C CYS A 129 10.71 -4.13 8.91
N ALA A 130 11.73 -4.84 8.43
CA ALA A 130 11.76 -6.30 8.43
C ALA A 130 11.47 -6.89 9.83
N GLY A 131 10.32 -7.55 9.99
CA GLY A 131 9.86 -8.10 11.27
C GLY A 131 9.47 -7.04 12.33
N ARG A 132 9.45 -5.76 11.98
CA ARG A 132 9.06 -4.68 12.89
C ARG A 132 7.56 -4.73 13.15
N THR A 133 7.17 -4.38 14.37
CA THR A 133 5.78 -4.26 14.79
C THR A 133 5.46 -2.86 15.27
N PHE A 134 4.23 -2.41 14.97
CA PHE A 134 3.65 -1.20 15.53
C PHE A 134 2.45 -1.59 16.40
N THR A 135 2.49 -1.23 17.68
CA THR A 135 1.46 -1.60 18.64
C THR A 135 0.51 -0.44 18.92
N PHE A 136 -0.80 -0.74 18.92
CA PHE A 136 -1.90 0.18 19.21
C PHE A 136 -2.88 -0.49 20.17
N GLY A 137 -2.64 -0.37 21.47
CA GLY A 137 -3.39 -1.15 22.48
C GLY A 137 -3.21 -2.65 22.27
N ASP A 138 -4.32 -3.37 22.04
CA ASP A 138 -4.31 -4.81 21.77
C ASP A 138 -4.01 -5.16 20.30
N TYR A 139 -3.91 -4.15 19.44
CA TYR A 139 -3.64 -4.33 18.00
C TYR A 139 -2.13 -4.25 17.73
N VAL A 140 -1.66 -5.16 16.89
CA VAL A 140 -0.29 -5.20 16.41
C VAL A 140 -0.32 -5.24 14.89
N LEU A 141 0.36 -4.28 14.25
CA LEU A 141 0.61 -4.27 12.82
C LEU A 141 2.05 -4.73 12.59
N GLU A 142 2.23 -5.92 12.02
CA GLU A 142 3.52 -6.55 11.76
C GLU A 142 3.90 -6.41 10.30
N CYS A 143 5.14 -6.00 10.03
CA CYS A 143 5.75 -6.02 8.70
C CYS A 143 6.23 -7.44 8.38
N LEU A 144 5.58 -8.10 7.41
CA LEU A 144 5.97 -9.42 6.93
C LEU A 144 7.00 -9.35 5.80
N TYR A 145 6.98 -8.28 5.02
CA TYR A 145 7.92 -7.98 3.94
C TYR A 145 8.19 -6.45 3.91
N PRO A 146 9.43 -6.00 3.72
CA PRO A 146 10.62 -6.76 3.32
C PRO A 146 11.12 -7.73 4.40
N LEU A 147 11.83 -8.76 3.95
CA LEU A 147 12.55 -9.68 4.85
C LEU A 147 13.86 -9.04 5.31
N GLN A 148 14.40 -9.55 6.40
CA GLN A 148 15.72 -9.14 6.87
C GLN A 148 16.79 -9.39 5.79
N ASN A 149 17.58 -8.36 5.48
CA ASN A 149 18.59 -8.37 4.41
C ASN A 149 18.03 -8.48 2.98
N SER A 150 16.73 -8.34 2.74
CA SER A 150 16.22 -8.20 1.38
C SER A 150 16.61 -6.85 0.77
N THR A 151 16.97 -6.87 -0.52
CA THR A 151 17.28 -5.64 -1.25
C THR A 151 15.99 -5.06 -1.84
N GLN A 152 15.71 -3.80 -1.53
CA GLN A 152 14.65 -3.03 -2.20
C GLN A 152 15.20 -2.54 -3.56
N ARG A 153 15.00 -3.34 -4.60
CA ARG A 153 15.61 -3.10 -5.92
C ARG A 153 15.09 -1.84 -6.58
N SER A 154 13.80 -1.58 -6.49
CA SER A 154 13.19 -0.36 -7.03
C SER A 154 13.80 0.89 -6.42
N VAL A 155 14.05 0.89 -5.11
CA VAL A 155 14.71 2.00 -4.41
C VAL A 155 16.13 2.23 -4.93
N ALA A 156 16.90 1.16 -5.15
CA ALA A 156 18.25 1.29 -5.69
C ALA A 156 18.26 1.88 -7.11
N TYR A 157 17.32 1.44 -7.97
CA TYR A 157 17.16 2.01 -9.31
C TYR A 157 16.69 3.47 -9.27
N ALA A 158 15.72 3.78 -8.41
CA ALA A 158 15.24 5.15 -8.21
C ALA A 158 16.38 6.09 -7.75
N GLN A 159 17.20 5.66 -6.81
CA GLN A 159 18.38 6.42 -6.35
C GLN A 159 19.39 6.64 -7.49
N THR A 160 19.61 5.63 -8.32
CA THR A 160 20.47 5.77 -9.51
C THR A 160 19.91 6.81 -10.48
N LEU A 161 18.59 6.85 -10.69
CA LEU A 161 17.93 7.84 -11.55
C LEU A 161 18.04 9.30 -11.03
N CYS A 162 18.40 9.48 -9.76
CA CYS A 162 18.68 10.80 -9.19
C CYS A 162 20.08 11.33 -9.54
N ALA A 163 20.98 10.50 -10.08
CA ALA A 163 22.33 10.91 -10.41
C ALA A 163 22.36 11.86 -11.63
N PRO A 164 23.10 13.00 -11.56
CA PRO A 164 23.06 14.02 -12.61
C PRO A 164 23.75 13.60 -13.91
N ASN A 165 24.69 12.64 -13.85
CA ASN A 165 25.58 12.28 -14.95
C ASN A 165 25.34 10.87 -15.52
N LEU A 166 24.11 10.37 -15.50
CA LEU A 166 23.76 9.11 -16.14
C LEU A 166 23.94 9.20 -17.68
N THR A 167 24.43 8.14 -18.31
CA THR A 167 24.31 7.99 -19.75
C THR A 167 22.85 7.71 -20.13
N GLU A 168 22.47 7.97 -21.40
CA GLU A 168 21.11 7.66 -21.87
C GLU A 168 20.78 6.18 -21.75
N GLU A 169 21.74 5.30 -22.04
CA GLU A 169 21.60 3.86 -21.90
C GLU A 169 21.37 3.45 -20.44
N ALA A 170 22.19 3.96 -19.50
CA ALA A 170 22.04 3.70 -18.09
C ALA A 170 20.71 4.23 -17.54
N MET A 171 20.25 5.41 -18.02
CA MET A 171 18.95 5.97 -17.65
C MET A 171 17.82 5.08 -18.12
N ALA A 172 17.80 4.69 -19.40
CA ALA A 172 16.76 3.84 -19.97
C ALA A 172 16.67 2.47 -19.25
N TRP A 173 17.83 1.86 -18.97
CA TRP A 173 17.90 0.58 -18.26
C TRP A 173 17.38 0.70 -16.83
N ASN A 174 17.85 1.68 -16.05
CA ASN A 174 17.42 1.88 -14.68
C ASN A 174 15.93 2.21 -14.58
N LEU A 175 15.40 2.97 -15.55
CA LEU A 175 13.98 3.31 -15.58
C LEU A 175 13.09 2.09 -15.84
N ALA A 176 13.50 1.25 -16.80
CA ALA A 176 12.79 -0.01 -17.07
C ALA A 176 12.83 -0.95 -15.87
N ALA A 177 14.00 -1.10 -15.24
CA ALA A 177 14.19 -1.92 -14.06
C ALA A 177 13.41 -1.39 -12.85
N TYR A 178 13.38 -0.08 -12.63
CA TYR A 178 12.57 0.58 -11.60
C TYR A 178 11.08 0.24 -11.76
N LYS A 179 10.51 0.49 -12.95
CA LYS A 179 9.11 0.20 -13.24
C LYS A 179 8.74 -1.27 -13.00
N GLN A 180 9.63 -2.17 -13.39
CA GLN A 180 9.39 -3.61 -13.24
C GLN A 180 9.41 -4.06 -11.78
N THR A 181 10.26 -3.46 -10.94
CA THR A 181 10.53 -3.94 -9.58
C THR A 181 9.72 -3.24 -8.50
N CYS A 182 9.03 -2.13 -8.80
CA CYS A 182 8.23 -1.41 -7.81
C CYS A 182 7.23 -2.29 -7.07
N ASN A 183 6.44 -3.08 -7.80
CA ASN A 183 5.45 -3.96 -7.20
C ASN A 183 6.09 -5.11 -6.40
N GLU A 184 7.25 -5.61 -6.87
CA GLU A 184 7.98 -6.68 -6.17
C GLU A 184 8.48 -6.23 -4.79
N ASP A 185 8.72 -4.92 -4.62
CA ASP A 185 9.19 -4.30 -3.38
C ASP A 185 8.05 -3.82 -2.46
N SER A 186 6.78 -4.05 -2.83
CA SER A 186 5.62 -3.71 -1.99
C SER A 186 5.75 -4.31 -0.59
N SER A 187 5.64 -3.47 0.43
CA SER A 187 5.64 -3.95 1.81
C SER A 187 4.33 -4.66 2.15
N ILE A 188 4.43 -5.76 2.90
CA ILE A 188 3.31 -6.61 3.30
C ILE A 188 3.10 -6.49 4.79
N TRP A 189 1.87 -6.22 5.20
CA TRP A 189 1.51 -5.93 6.58
C TRP A 189 0.39 -6.84 7.08
N LEU A 190 0.56 -7.36 8.29
CA LEU A 190 -0.44 -8.19 8.97
C LEU A 190 -0.94 -7.49 10.23
N LEU A 191 -2.23 -7.19 10.27
CA LEU A 191 -2.91 -6.69 11.46
C LEU A 191 -3.36 -7.86 12.32
N ARG A 192 -3.02 -7.81 13.61
CA ARG A 192 -3.43 -8.79 14.62
C ARG A 192 -4.11 -8.15 15.82
N LYS A 193 -4.92 -8.94 16.51
CA LYS A 193 -5.41 -8.64 17.86
C LYS A 193 -5.31 -9.90 18.71
N GLY A 194 -4.44 -9.88 19.73
CA GLY A 194 -4.08 -11.10 20.46
C GLY A 194 -3.50 -12.16 19.52
N SER A 195 -4.11 -13.33 19.47
CA SER A 195 -3.72 -14.44 18.58
C SER A 195 -4.43 -14.42 17.21
N ALA A 196 -5.40 -13.52 17.00
CA ALA A 196 -6.18 -13.49 15.77
C ALA A 196 -5.50 -12.64 14.70
N ASP A 197 -5.30 -13.22 13.51
CA ASP A 197 -4.92 -12.49 12.31
C ASP A 197 -6.18 -11.82 11.72
N LEU A 198 -6.20 -10.48 11.68
CA LEU A 198 -7.40 -9.74 11.27
C LEU A 198 -7.37 -9.35 9.79
N ALA A 199 -6.25 -8.78 9.33
CA ALA A 199 -6.15 -8.31 7.95
C ALA A 199 -4.73 -8.45 7.39
N LEU A 200 -4.63 -8.89 6.15
CA LEU A 200 -3.40 -8.93 5.36
C LEU A 200 -3.48 -7.87 4.26
N LEU A 201 -2.56 -6.91 4.33
CA LEU A 201 -2.46 -5.77 3.42
C LEU A 201 -1.16 -5.89 2.64
N SER A 202 -1.24 -6.18 1.35
CA SER A 202 -0.10 -6.61 0.54
C SER A 202 0.33 -5.59 -0.53
N GLY A 203 -0.33 -4.43 -0.62
CA GLY A 203 -0.10 -3.51 -1.72
C GLY A 203 -0.21 -4.24 -3.06
N ASP A 204 0.77 -4.05 -3.92
CA ASP A 204 0.87 -4.71 -5.22
C ASP A 204 1.91 -5.83 -5.26
N SER A 205 2.20 -6.44 -4.11
CA SER A 205 3.18 -7.52 -4.02
C SER A 205 2.90 -8.65 -4.99
N THR A 206 3.96 -9.19 -5.59
CA THR A 206 3.85 -10.37 -6.45
C THR A 206 3.58 -11.64 -5.65
N ASP A 207 3.11 -12.69 -6.32
CA ASP A 207 2.94 -14.02 -5.72
C ASP A 207 4.25 -14.56 -5.13
N GLU A 208 5.39 -14.29 -5.79
CA GLU A 208 6.72 -14.67 -5.29
C GLU A 208 7.07 -13.93 -3.99
N THR A 209 6.82 -12.61 -3.94
CA THR A 209 7.04 -11.79 -2.74
C THR A 209 6.13 -12.26 -1.59
N MET A 210 4.88 -12.58 -1.90
CA MET A 210 3.93 -13.11 -0.92
C MET A 210 4.39 -14.47 -0.36
N ARG A 211 4.83 -15.38 -1.22
CA ARG A 211 5.38 -16.69 -0.81
C ARG A 211 6.60 -16.52 0.10
N ALA A 212 7.49 -15.59 -0.24
CA ALA A 212 8.67 -15.31 0.59
C ALA A 212 8.26 -14.76 1.97
N ALA A 213 7.31 -13.83 2.03
CA ALA A 213 6.79 -13.27 3.26
C ALA A 213 6.11 -14.29 4.18
N LEU A 214 5.44 -15.28 3.59
CA LEU A 214 4.69 -16.32 4.30
C LEU A 214 5.50 -17.58 4.61
N CYS A 215 6.74 -17.68 4.10
CA CYS A 215 7.57 -18.86 4.28
C CYS A 215 7.81 -19.17 5.77
N GLY A 216 7.46 -20.39 6.19
CA GLY A 216 7.57 -20.82 7.60
C GLY A 216 6.57 -20.19 8.56
N ARG A 217 5.59 -19.44 8.07
CA ARG A 217 4.55 -18.77 8.87
C ARG A 217 3.20 -19.43 8.66
N GLN A 218 2.39 -19.46 9.71
CA GLN A 218 0.96 -19.77 9.62
C GLN A 218 0.20 -18.46 9.76
N VAL A 219 -0.29 -17.92 8.64
CA VAL A 219 -1.06 -16.69 8.59
C VAL A 219 -2.47 -17.01 8.10
N ARG A 220 -3.47 -16.63 8.87
CA ARG A 220 -4.89 -16.90 8.62
C ARG A 220 -5.71 -15.63 8.85
N PRO A 221 -5.56 -14.62 7.98
CA PRO A 221 -6.25 -13.36 8.16
C PRO A 221 -7.75 -13.53 7.86
N ARG A 222 -8.57 -12.89 8.67
CA ARG A 222 -10.01 -12.80 8.38
C ARG A 222 -10.24 -12.09 7.04
N LEU A 223 -9.48 -11.02 6.75
CA LEU A 223 -9.55 -10.23 5.53
C LEU A 223 -8.20 -10.22 4.80
N GLN A 224 -8.24 -10.33 3.49
CA GLN A 224 -7.11 -10.00 2.61
C GLN A 224 -7.53 -8.94 1.59
N LYS A 225 -6.77 -7.85 1.50
CA LYS A 225 -6.79 -7.01 0.31
C LYS A 225 -5.98 -7.72 -0.77
N LEU A 226 -6.64 -8.05 -1.88
CA LEU A 226 -6.01 -8.80 -2.98
C LEU A 226 -4.93 -7.93 -3.66
N SER A 227 -3.76 -8.50 -3.88
CA SER A 227 -2.62 -7.77 -4.47
C SER A 227 -2.96 -7.21 -5.85
N HIS A 228 -2.37 -6.05 -6.16
CA HIS A 228 -2.38 -5.42 -7.48
C HIS A 228 -3.78 -5.33 -8.10
N HIS A 229 -4.73 -4.85 -7.32
CA HIS A 229 -6.12 -4.59 -7.73
C HIS A 229 -6.83 -5.82 -8.31
N GLY A 230 -6.36 -7.03 -7.99
CA GLY A 230 -6.88 -8.27 -8.57
C GLY A 230 -6.48 -8.52 -10.02
N ILE A 231 -5.47 -7.79 -10.53
CA ILE A 231 -5.01 -7.94 -11.91
C ILE A 231 -3.96 -9.04 -11.99
N CYS A 232 -4.28 -10.03 -12.80
CA CYS A 232 -3.44 -11.08 -13.31
C CYS A 232 -2.81 -12.08 -12.31
N THR A 233 -2.63 -13.30 -12.80
CA THR A 233 -2.12 -14.47 -12.08
C THR A 233 -0.69 -14.33 -11.54
N ARG A 234 0.10 -13.36 -11.99
CA ARG A 234 1.44 -13.07 -11.45
C ARG A 234 1.39 -12.55 -10.01
N TYR A 235 0.31 -11.88 -9.62
CA TYR A 235 0.20 -11.19 -8.33
C TYR A 235 -0.59 -11.98 -7.29
N PHE A 236 -1.27 -13.05 -7.71
CA PHE A 236 -1.93 -13.97 -6.80
C PHE A 236 -2.03 -15.35 -7.43
N SER A 237 -2.00 -16.38 -6.64
CA SER A 237 -2.17 -17.75 -7.10
C SER A 237 -3.10 -18.53 -6.19
N GLU A 238 -3.74 -19.54 -6.74
CA GLU A 238 -4.55 -20.50 -5.99
C GLU A 238 -3.73 -21.13 -4.83
N TYR A 239 -2.43 -21.33 -5.05
CA TYR A 239 -1.55 -21.86 -4.01
C TYR A 239 -1.44 -20.91 -2.80
N VAL A 240 -1.19 -19.61 -3.03
CA VAL A 240 -1.12 -18.61 -1.96
C VAL A 240 -2.47 -18.48 -1.26
N GLN A 241 -3.57 -18.46 -2.03
CA GLN A 241 -4.90 -18.40 -1.45
C GLN A 241 -5.24 -19.60 -0.57
N LYS A 242 -4.84 -20.80 -0.98
CA LYS A 242 -4.97 -22.03 -0.16
C LYS A 242 -4.12 -21.97 1.11
N MET A 243 -3.00 -21.25 1.10
CA MET A 243 -2.18 -21.03 2.30
C MET A 243 -2.83 -20.04 3.26
N ILE A 244 -3.38 -18.93 2.74
CA ILE A 244 -3.91 -17.81 3.53
C ILE A 244 -5.34 -18.11 4.01
N LYS A 245 -6.21 -18.56 3.11
CA LYS A 245 -7.65 -18.85 3.33
C LYS A 245 -8.38 -17.73 4.06
N PRO A 246 -8.43 -16.51 3.52
CA PRO A 246 -9.16 -15.42 4.15
C PRO A 246 -10.67 -15.69 4.06
N GLU A 247 -11.44 -15.25 5.06
CA GLU A 247 -12.91 -15.26 4.98
C GLU A 247 -13.42 -14.21 4.00
N ILE A 248 -12.69 -13.09 3.88
CA ILE A 248 -13.05 -11.93 3.07
C ILE A 248 -11.89 -11.58 2.15
N LEU A 249 -12.17 -11.51 0.84
CA LEU A 249 -11.29 -10.91 -0.16
C LEU A 249 -11.83 -9.54 -0.54
N VAL A 250 -10.96 -8.53 -0.57
CA VAL A 250 -11.32 -7.19 -1.08
C VAL A 250 -10.45 -6.84 -2.28
N VAL A 251 -11.09 -6.38 -3.34
CA VAL A 251 -10.45 -5.98 -4.59
C VAL A 251 -10.64 -4.48 -4.80
N SER A 252 -9.54 -3.74 -4.77
CA SER A 252 -9.52 -2.29 -5.00
C SER A 252 -9.47 -2.01 -6.50
N VAL A 253 -10.62 -1.92 -7.14
CA VAL A 253 -10.72 -1.73 -8.59
C VAL A 253 -11.91 -0.84 -8.92
N ASP A 254 -11.83 -0.03 -9.97
CA ASP A 254 -12.96 0.68 -10.52
C ASP A 254 -13.72 -0.14 -11.58
N LYS A 255 -14.91 0.32 -11.89
CA LYS A 255 -15.79 -0.37 -12.84
C LYS A 255 -15.22 -0.43 -14.27
N ASN A 256 -14.39 0.54 -14.67
CA ASN A 256 -13.81 0.61 -16.00
C ASN A 256 -12.66 -0.38 -16.21
N HIS A 257 -11.98 -0.75 -15.12
CA HIS A 257 -10.87 -1.72 -15.12
C HIS A 257 -11.30 -3.13 -14.72
N TYR A 258 -12.52 -3.30 -14.21
CA TYR A 258 -13.09 -4.62 -13.97
C TYR A 258 -13.46 -5.30 -15.29
N THR A 259 -12.97 -6.52 -15.51
CA THR A 259 -13.31 -7.36 -16.65
C THR A 259 -13.97 -8.65 -16.21
N GLU A 260 -14.80 -9.25 -17.07
CA GLU A 260 -15.44 -10.54 -16.79
C GLU A 260 -14.40 -11.65 -16.53
N ASP A 261 -13.28 -11.61 -17.24
CA ASP A 261 -12.17 -12.55 -17.09
C ASP A 261 -11.52 -12.43 -15.70
N MET A 262 -11.30 -11.20 -15.24
CA MET A 262 -10.82 -10.90 -13.89
C MET A 262 -11.83 -11.41 -12.84
N GLY A 263 -13.11 -11.12 -13.02
CA GLY A 263 -14.17 -11.61 -12.14
C GLY A 263 -14.18 -13.13 -12.04
N ALA A 264 -14.13 -13.84 -13.16
CA ALA A 264 -14.10 -15.30 -13.19
C ALA A 264 -12.87 -15.89 -12.45
N GLN A 265 -11.70 -15.26 -12.58
CA GLN A 265 -10.49 -15.68 -11.86
C GLN A 265 -10.63 -15.46 -10.35
N ILE A 266 -11.18 -14.31 -9.93
CA ILE A 266 -11.41 -14.00 -8.52
C ILE A 266 -12.49 -14.91 -7.93
N ASP A 267 -13.56 -15.19 -8.65
CA ASP A 267 -14.60 -16.13 -8.22
C ASP A 267 -14.04 -17.55 -8.01
N ALA A 268 -13.12 -17.97 -8.87
CA ALA A 268 -12.41 -19.25 -8.70
C ALA A 268 -11.54 -19.26 -7.43
N LEU A 269 -10.85 -18.15 -7.12
CA LEU A 269 -10.11 -18.01 -5.87
C LEU A 269 -11.02 -18.05 -4.65
N CYS A 270 -12.15 -17.36 -4.69
CA CYS A 270 -13.13 -17.33 -3.62
C CYS A 270 -13.70 -18.72 -3.38
N ALA A 271 -14.08 -19.45 -4.43
CA ALA A 271 -14.58 -20.81 -4.34
C ALA A 271 -13.54 -21.78 -3.75
N ALA A 272 -12.24 -21.62 -4.11
CA ALA A 272 -11.16 -22.44 -3.58
C ALA A 272 -10.85 -22.19 -2.11
N GLY A 273 -11.13 -20.98 -1.61
CA GLY A 273 -10.87 -20.53 -0.25
C GLY A 273 -12.08 -20.49 0.68
N ASP A 274 -13.31 -20.67 0.15
CA ASP A 274 -14.58 -20.41 0.83
C ASP A 274 -14.64 -18.94 1.34
N SER A 275 -14.24 -18.01 0.47
CA SER A 275 -14.14 -16.59 0.77
C SER A 275 -15.29 -15.80 0.17
N GLN A 276 -15.73 -14.72 0.86
CA GLN A 276 -16.61 -13.70 0.28
C GLN A 276 -15.76 -12.63 -0.41
N CYS A 277 -16.17 -12.17 -1.60
CA CYS A 277 -15.49 -11.12 -2.33
C CYS A 277 -16.24 -9.80 -2.30
N TYR A 278 -15.51 -8.71 -2.12
CA TYR A 278 -16.02 -7.34 -2.21
C TYR A 278 -15.16 -6.53 -3.18
N TYR A 279 -15.80 -5.69 -3.99
CA TYR A 279 -15.16 -4.79 -4.93
C TYR A 279 -15.40 -3.34 -4.54
N THR A 280 -14.36 -2.51 -4.51
CA THR A 280 -14.48 -1.12 -4.07
C THR A 280 -15.32 -0.26 -5.01
N PHE A 281 -15.48 -0.62 -6.29
CA PHE A 281 -16.41 0.10 -7.19
C PHE A 281 -17.89 -0.01 -6.78
N GLN A 282 -18.21 -0.84 -5.81
CA GLN A 282 -19.55 -0.94 -5.21
C GLN A 282 -19.70 -0.02 -3.99
N GLY A 283 -18.65 0.69 -3.62
CA GLY A 283 -18.54 1.60 -2.47
C GLY A 283 -17.42 1.17 -1.51
N ASP A 284 -17.17 2.00 -0.51
CA ASP A 284 -16.19 1.71 0.54
C ASP A 284 -16.54 0.40 1.25
N VAL A 285 -15.56 -0.48 1.38
CA VAL A 285 -15.69 -1.72 2.17
C VAL A 285 -15.35 -1.44 3.62
N ASN A 286 -16.32 -1.63 4.51
CA ASN A 286 -16.16 -1.43 5.97
C ASN A 286 -16.29 -2.76 6.70
N ILE A 287 -15.28 -3.11 7.49
CA ILE A 287 -15.23 -4.34 8.29
C ILE A 287 -14.98 -3.99 9.77
N SER A 288 -15.85 -4.46 10.65
CA SER A 288 -15.62 -4.39 12.11
C SER A 288 -14.49 -5.35 12.51
N LEU A 289 -13.55 -4.85 13.34
CA LEU A 289 -12.38 -5.58 13.81
C LEU A 289 -12.56 -6.16 15.21
#